data_6517a0fdaa01052ab5e6d671107eebb6
#
_entry.id   6517a0fdaa01052ab5e6d671107eebb6
#
_cell.length_a   1.000
_cell.length_b   1.000
_cell.length_c   1.000
_cell.angle_alpha   90.00
_cell.angle_beta   90.00
_cell.angle_gamma   90.00
#
_symmetry.space_group_name_H-M   'P 1'
#
loop_
_entity.id
_entity.type
_entity.pdbx_description
1 polymer ?
#
loop_
_entity_poly.entity_id
_entity_poly.type
_entity_poly.pdbx_seq_one_letter_code
_entity_poly.pdbx_strand_id
1 'polypeptide(L)'
;MGDTNWVKNFTPKVDGDAEWAEGMRYLFDDANENVVDVQKAIECFMRGAQLGNANCMRQLASCYESGCGIPKDFTKAREWRAKALGII
;
A
#
# COMPACT_ATOMS: atom_id res chain seq x y z
N MET A 1 -16.10 -33.67 7.32
CA MET A 1 -15.80 -33.27 7.51
C MET A 1 -15.46 -32.41 7.60
N GLY A 2 -15.80 -31.91 7.89
CA GLY A 2 -15.40 -30.75 8.04
C GLY A 2 -14.07 -30.55 7.82
N ASP A 3 -13.76 -30.63 6.80
CA ASP A 3 -12.47 -30.46 6.51
C ASP A 3 -12.14 -29.01 6.56
N THR A 4 -11.54 -28.56 7.57
CA THR A 4 -11.18 -27.18 7.69
C THR A 4 -9.83 -26.89 7.10
N ASN A 5 -9.23 -27.84 6.41
CA ASN A 5 -7.96 -27.56 5.78
C ASN A 5 -8.03 -26.44 4.79
N TRP A 6 -9.14 -26.35 4.09
CA TRP A 6 -9.27 -25.26 3.15
C TRP A 6 -9.24 -23.90 3.85
N VAL A 7 -9.73 -23.88 5.08
CA VAL A 7 -9.69 -22.63 5.82
C VAL A 7 -8.26 -22.28 6.19
N LYS A 8 -7.48 -23.28 6.60
CA LYS A 8 -6.10 -23.02 6.92
C LYS A 8 -5.30 -22.59 5.73
N ASN A 9 -5.58 -23.19 4.60
CA ASN A 9 -4.85 -22.85 3.41
C ASN A 9 -5.45 -21.68 2.68
N PHE A 10 -6.59 -21.24 3.14
CA PHE A 10 -7.22 -20.13 2.49
C PHE A 10 -6.70 -18.85 3.11
N THR A 11 -5.68 -18.31 2.55
CA THR A 11 -5.28 -16.98 2.90
C THR A 11 -5.90 -16.12 1.85
N PRO A 12 -6.84 -15.30 2.24
CA PRO A 12 -7.40 -14.38 1.26
C PRO A 12 -6.26 -13.52 0.77
N LYS A 13 -5.93 -13.72 -0.46
CA LYS A 13 -4.96 -12.87 -1.04
C LYS A 13 -5.64 -11.59 -1.40
N VAL A 14 -5.25 -10.55 -0.74
CA VAL A 14 -5.71 -9.23 -1.10
C VAL A 14 -4.83 -8.78 -2.25
N ASP A 15 -5.45 -8.43 -3.36
CA ASP A 15 -4.70 -7.96 -4.51
C ASP A 15 -3.87 -6.76 -4.11
N GLY A 16 -2.63 -6.77 -4.53
CA GLY A 16 -1.75 -5.68 -4.21
C GLY A 16 -0.96 -5.86 -2.93
N ASP A 17 -1.14 -6.97 -2.20
CA ASP A 17 -0.38 -7.19 -0.99
C ASP A 17 1.11 -7.27 -1.24
N ALA A 18 1.52 -7.87 -2.33
CA ALA A 18 2.94 -7.95 -2.67
C ALA A 18 3.48 -6.56 -2.93
N GLU A 19 2.72 -5.75 -3.62
CA GLU A 19 3.12 -4.37 -3.89
C GLU A 19 3.20 -3.56 -2.62
N TRP A 20 2.25 -3.76 -1.72
CA TRP A 20 2.27 -3.07 -0.45
C TRP A 20 3.51 -3.44 0.36
N ALA A 21 3.80 -4.74 0.44
CA ALA A 21 4.95 -5.20 1.19
C ALA A 21 6.25 -4.67 0.59
N GLU A 22 6.33 -4.69 -0.72
CA GLU A 22 7.52 -4.19 -1.39
C GLU A 22 7.69 -2.69 -1.17
N GLY A 23 6.60 -1.94 -1.28
CA GLY A 23 6.65 -0.52 -1.02
C GLY A 23 7.07 -0.19 0.40
N MET A 24 6.56 -0.96 1.37
CA MET A 24 6.94 -0.74 2.75
C MET A 24 8.43 -1.02 2.97
N ARG A 25 8.96 -2.01 2.28
CA ARG A 25 10.37 -2.29 2.37
C ARG A 25 11.21 -1.13 1.85
N TYR A 26 10.79 -0.51 0.76
CA TYR A 26 11.53 0.64 0.25
C TYR A 26 11.45 1.83 1.20
N LEU A 27 10.37 1.93 1.96
CA LEU A 27 10.25 3.04 2.90
C LEU A 27 11.02 2.81 4.19
N PHE A 28 11.04 1.58 4.68
CA PHE A 28 11.52 1.34 6.03
C PHE A 28 12.62 0.32 6.12
N ASP A 29 13.22 -0.05 5.02
CA ASP A 29 14.21 -1.11 5.06
C ASP A 29 15.55 -0.55 5.46
N ASP A 30 15.77 -0.43 6.74
CA ASP A 30 17.04 0.03 7.19
C ASP A 30 17.99 -1.12 7.47
N ALA A 31 17.57 -2.33 7.28
CA ALA A 31 18.47 -3.45 7.43
C ALA A 31 19.58 -3.38 6.41
N ASN A 32 19.33 -2.75 5.30
CA ASN A 32 20.33 -2.60 4.30
C ASN A 32 20.98 -1.28 4.31
N GLU A 33 20.82 -0.69 5.36
CA GLU A 33 21.54 0.45 5.54
C GLU A 33 21.55 1.43 4.52
N ASN A 34 20.88 1.43 3.63
CA ASN A 34 21.06 2.53 2.79
C ASN A 34 20.00 2.74 1.89
N VAL A 35 18.93 2.07 1.95
CA VAL A 35 18.11 2.31 0.86
C VAL A 35 16.71 2.55 1.26
N VAL A 36 16.46 3.75 1.64
CA VAL A 36 15.11 4.24 1.65
C VAL A 36 14.91 4.85 0.29
N ASP A 37 14.08 4.22 -0.53
CA ASP A 37 13.82 4.75 -1.85
C ASP A 37 12.35 5.10 -1.94
N VAL A 38 12.04 6.34 -1.62
CA VAL A 38 10.66 6.78 -1.54
C VAL A 38 9.99 6.73 -2.90
N GLN A 39 10.73 7.02 -3.96
CA GLN A 39 10.13 6.99 -5.29
C GLN A 39 9.68 5.59 -5.67
N LYS A 40 10.51 4.61 -5.40
CA LYS A 40 10.13 3.23 -5.68
C LYS A 40 8.98 2.78 -4.81
N ALA A 41 8.97 3.22 -3.55
CA ALA A 41 7.87 2.92 -2.67
C ALA A 41 6.57 3.46 -3.23
N ILE A 42 6.58 4.70 -3.71
CA ILE A 42 5.40 5.30 -4.30
C ILE A 42 4.92 4.49 -5.51
N GLU A 43 5.86 4.07 -6.35
CA GLU A 43 5.48 3.27 -7.51
C GLU A 43 4.81 1.97 -7.10
N CYS A 44 5.34 1.31 -6.07
CA CYS A 44 4.75 0.09 -5.59
C CYS A 44 3.35 0.33 -5.04
N PHE A 45 3.19 1.39 -4.26
CA PHE A 45 1.88 1.71 -3.70
C PHE A 45 0.88 2.08 -4.79
N MET A 46 1.34 2.77 -5.82
CA MET A 46 0.45 3.08 -6.95
C MET A 46 -0.04 1.82 -7.63
N ARG A 47 0.86 0.88 -7.88
CA ARG A 47 0.44 -0.37 -8.51
C ARG A 47 -0.53 -1.13 -7.63
N GLY A 48 -0.23 -1.20 -6.33
CA GLY A 48 -1.13 -1.89 -5.41
C GLY A 48 -2.48 -1.20 -5.29
N ALA A 49 -2.48 0.12 -5.30
CA ALA A 49 -3.73 0.87 -5.23
C ALA A 49 -4.59 0.63 -6.46
N GLN A 50 -3.97 0.52 -7.63
CA GLN A 50 -4.71 0.21 -8.84
C GLN A 50 -5.32 -1.18 -8.80
N LEU A 51 -4.72 -2.07 -8.03
CA LEU A 51 -5.28 -3.39 -7.83
C LEU A 51 -6.35 -3.42 -6.75
N GLY A 52 -6.62 -2.29 -6.14
CA GLY A 52 -7.66 -2.19 -5.13
C GLY A 52 -7.19 -2.37 -3.70
N ASN A 53 -5.88 -2.36 -3.48
CA ASN A 53 -5.36 -2.62 -2.14
C ASN A 53 -5.52 -1.40 -1.24
N ALA A 54 -6.32 -1.54 -0.19
CA ALA A 54 -6.62 -0.42 0.69
C ALA A 54 -5.39 0.05 1.45
N ASN A 55 -4.49 -0.84 1.80
CA ASN A 55 -3.28 -0.44 2.49
C ASN A 55 -2.40 0.44 1.62
N CYS A 56 -2.30 0.10 0.34
CA CYS A 56 -1.56 0.93 -0.61
C CYS A 56 -2.21 2.30 -0.76
N MET A 57 -3.53 2.32 -0.81
CA MET A 57 -4.25 3.59 -0.92
C MET A 57 -4.00 4.47 0.29
N ARG A 58 -4.00 3.88 1.48
CA ARG A 58 -3.73 4.64 2.69
C ARG A 58 -2.30 5.19 2.70
N GLN A 59 -1.36 4.41 2.23
CA GLN A 59 0.01 4.88 2.17
C GLN A 59 0.16 6.02 1.18
N LEU A 60 -0.52 5.93 0.05
CA LEU A 60 -0.51 7.05 -0.90
C LEU A 60 -1.12 8.30 -0.29
N ALA A 61 -2.23 8.13 0.44
CA ALA A 61 -2.85 9.27 1.09
C ALA A 61 -1.86 9.94 2.06
N SER A 62 -1.16 9.14 2.84
CA SER A 62 -0.14 9.68 3.73
C SER A 62 0.95 10.42 2.99
N CYS A 63 1.39 9.86 1.87
CA CYS A 63 2.44 10.50 1.09
C CYS A 63 2.00 11.83 0.53
N TYR A 64 0.75 11.89 0.07
CA TYR A 64 0.24 13.18 -0.43
C TYR A 64 0.05 14.20 0.70
N GLU A 65 -0.30 13.72 1.89
CA GLU A 65 -0.44 14.64 3.01
C GLU A 65 0.88 15.24 3.45
N SER A 66 1.93 14.44 3.46
CA SER A 66 3.21 14.89 3.95
C SER A 66 4.12 15.40 2.86
N GLY A 67 3.79 15.14 1.60
CA GLY A 67 4.68 15.50 0.52
C GLY A 67 5.90 14.61 0.43
N CYS A 68 5.78 13.36 0.89
CA CYS A 68 6.89 12.44 0.91
C CYS A 68 7.01 11.75 -0.43
N GLY A 69 8.00 12.16 -1.22
CA GLY A 69 8.23 11.58 -2.52
C GLY A 69 7.35 12.09 -3.63
N ILE A 70 6.29 12.81 -3.32
CA ILE A 70 5.39 13.42 -4.29
C ILE A 70 4.96 14.77 -3.74
N PRO A 71 4.53 15.67 -4.61
CA PRO A 71 4.09 16.99 -4.13
C PRO A 71 2.89 16.84 -3.21
N LYS A 72 2.90 17.62 -2.16
CA LYS A 72 1.81 17.62 -1.20
C LYS A 72 0.51 18.00 -1.89
N ASP A 73 -0.54 17.22 -1.63
CA ASP A 73 -1.83 17.48 -2.26
C ASP A 73 -2.92 16.90 -1.37
N PHE A 74 -3.53 17.76 -0.56
CA PHE A 74 -4.55 17.29 0.38
C PHE A 74 -5.79 16.77 -0.32
N THR A 75 -6.10 17.28 -1.50
CA THR A 75 -7.26 16.79 -2.25
C THR A 75 -7.06 15.33 -2.65
N LYS A 76 -5.89 15.03 -3.21
CA LYS A 76 -5.60 13.66 -3.59
C LYS A 76 -5.49 12.76 -2.38
N ALA A 77 -4.93 13.26 -1.30
CA ALA A 77 -4.85 12.47 -0.07
C ALA A 77 -6.24 12.07 0.39
N ARG A 78 -7.17 13.01 0.34
CA ARG A 78 -8.54 12.73 0.75
C ARG A 78 -9.21 11.73 -0.19
N GLU A 79 -8.97 11.87 -1.48
CA GLU A 79 -9.54 10.94 -2.46
C GLU A 79 -9.04 9.52 -2.24
N TRP A 80 -7.75 9.36 -2.04
CA TRP A 80 -7.21 8.04 -1.81
C TRP A 80 -7.72 7.43 -0.51
N ARG A 81 -7.85 8.26 0.51
CA ARG A 81 -8.35 7.78 1.79
C ARG A 81 -9.80 7.34 1.67
N ALA A 82 -10.61 8.08 0.93
CA ALA A 82 -12.00 7.70 0.71
C ALA A 82 -12.09 6.38 -0.05
N LYS A 83 -11.25 6.20 -1.05
CA LYS A 83 -11.24 4.93 -1.77
C LYS A 83 -10.82 3.78 -0.87
N ALA A 84 -9.86 4.02 0.01
CA ALA A 84 -9.42 2.98 0.93
C ALA A 84 -10.54 2.56 1.87
N LEU A 85 -11.40 3.49 2.20
CA LEU A 85 -12.53 3.20 3.07
C LEU A 85 -13.74 2.66 2.31
N GLY A 86 -13.66 2.62 0.99
CA GLY A 86 -14.78 2.14 0.20
C GLY A 86 -15.90 3.12 0.05
N ILE A 87 -15.66 4.41 0.26
CA ILE A 87 -16.70 5.41 0.20
C ILE A 87 -16.99 5.82 -1.24
N ILE A 88 -16.02 5.75 -2.09
CA ILE A 88 -16.20 6.11 -3.50
C ILE A 88 -15.67 5.02 -4.41
#